data_19d9ebebe740c9fd4a185b48b0306d32
#
_entry.id   19d9ebebe740c9fd4a185b48b0306d32
#
_cell.length_a   1.000
_cell.length_b   1.000
_cell.length_c   1.000
_cell.angle_alpha   90.00
_cell.angle_beta   90.00
_cell.angle_gamma   90.00
#
_symmetry.space_group_name_H-M   'P 1'
#
loop_
_entity.id
_entity.type
_entity.pdbx_description
1 polymer ?
#
loop_
_entity_poly.entity_id
_entity_poly.type
_entity_poly.pdbx_seq_one_letter_code
_entity_poly.pdbx_strand_id
1 'polypeptide(L)'
;MKKLLAAGALMALVAATPASRAEDVTRFAPLKAEELTPPQKAWADEIAVPPRNAKFGNPPYRAYIRNPDLAPRLSALSDYLRWNTSLSPRLSELAILITAREWTAQYEWFAHYPLALKGGLDPKVAADIAAGKRPDNMKDDEAALYDIAMELYRDKKVSDAAYKAALTHFGERGIMDIIGIIGYYDLVSMTLITMQAEPPNNSVTPLPPLPK
;
A
#
# COMPACT_ATOMS: atom_id res chain seq x y z
N MET A 1 -16.37 -13.81 82.50
CA MET A 1 -15.12 -14.15 81.75
C MET A 1 -15.47 -14.38 80.27
N LYS A 2 -15.25 -13.38 79.46
CA LYS A 2 -15.53 -13.43 77.99
C LYS A 2 -14.21 -13.66 77.27
N LYS A 3 -14.10 -14.79 76.51
CA LYS A 3 -12.93 -15.09 75.64
C LYS A 3 -13.12 -14.39 74.30
N LEU A 4 -12.21 -13.49 73.90
CA LEU A 4 -12.10 -12.96 72.59
C LEU A 4 -11.36 -13.98 71.71
N LEU A 5 -11.97 -14.38 70.60
CA LEU A 5 -11.33 -15.11 69.52
C LEU A 5 -10.84 -14.09 68.48
N ALA A 6 -9.54 -14.00 68.28
CA ALA A 6 -8.94 -13.22 67.18
C ALA A 6 -8.92 -14.05 65.90
N ALA A 7 -9.62 -13.59 64.89
CA ALA A 7 -9.56 -14.16 63.52
C ALA A 7 -8.41 -13.49 62.75
N GLY A 8 -7.36 -14.24 62.46
CA GLY A 8 -6.26 -13.79 61.60
C GLY A 8 -6.66 -13.93 60.12
N ALA A 9 -6.72 -12.82 59.40
CA ALA A 9 -6.92 -12.80 57.97
C ALA A 9 -5.58 -13.06 57.26
N LEU A 10 -5.47 -14.19 56.57
CA LEU A 10 -4.32 -14.54 55.73
C LEU A 10 -4.49 -13.83 54.37
N MET A 11 -3.74 -12.75 54.12
CA MET A 11 -3.68 -12.07 52.83
C MET A 11 -2.80 -12.90 51.91
N ALA A 12 -3.40 -13.56 50.90
CA ALA A 12 -2.68 -14.20 49.84
C ALA A 12 -2.14 -13.15 48.87
N LEU A 13 -0.81 -13.00 48.81
CA LEU A 13 -0.11 -12.16 47.86
C LEU A 13 -0.10 -12.88 46.49
N VAL A 14 -1.01 -12.46 45.60
CA VAL A 14 -0.97 -12.93 44.18
C VAL A 14 0.17 -12.22 43.50
N ALA A 15 1.29 -12.91 43.30
CA ALA A 15 2.39 -12.44 42.48
C ALA A 15 1.92 -12.38 41.02
N ALA A 16 1.74 -11.17 40.49
CA ALA A 16 1.49 -10.96 39.08
C ALA A 16 2.77 -11.33 38.31
N THR A 17 2.72 -12.42 37.56
CA THR A 17 3.76 -12.76 36.58
C THR A 17 3.81 -11.65 35.54
N PRO A 18 5.00 -11.06 35.23
CA PRO A 18 5.09 -10.07 34.17
C PRO A 18 4.72 -10.76 32.85
N ALA A 19 3.74 -10.15 32.13
CA ALA A 19 3.42 -10.59 30.79
C ALA A 19 4.72 -10.53 29.95
N SER A 20 5.12 -11.67 29.40
CA SER A 20 6.23 -11.75 28.46
C SER A 20 5.92 -10.81 27.30
N ARG A 21 6.69 -9.72 27.19
CA ARG A 21 6.64 -8.83 26.03
C ARG A 21 7.07 -9.69 24.82
N ALA A 22 6.15 -9.87 23.88
CA ALA A 22 6.51 -10.54 22.63
C ALA A 22 7.71 -9.82 22.03
N GLU A 23 8.78 -10.56 21.73
CA GLU A 23 9.95 -9.98 21.06
C GLU A 23 9.49 -9.34 19.75
N ASP A 24 9.83 -8.07 19.52
CA ASP A 24 9.52 -7.36 18.30
C ASP A 24 10.25 -8.05 17.12
N VAL A 25 9.49 -8.79 16.32
CA VAL A 25 10.03 -9.48 15.14
C VAL A 25 10.37 -8.46 14.06
N THR A 26 11.65 -8.29 13.77
CA THR A 26 12.08 -7.44 12.64
C THR A 26 11.72 -8.12 11.31
N ARG A 27 10.70 -7.58 10.63
CA ARG A 27 10.21 -8.11 9.35
C ARG A 27 11.08 -7.62 8.20
N PHE A 28 11.56 -8.55 7.36
CA PHE A 28 12.44 -8.23 6.22
C PHE A 28 13.60 -7.33 6.63
N ALA A 29 14.40 -7.77 7.62
CA ALA A 29 15.57 -7.02 8.09
C ALA A 29 16.46 -6.56 6.91
N PRO A 30 17.03 -5.36 6.93
CA PRO A 30 17.93 -4.89 5.87
C PRO A 30 19.06 -5.91 5.60
N LEU A 31 19.30 -6.20 4.32
CA LEU A 31 20.50 -6.93 3.88
C LEU A 31 21.61 -5.92 3.60
N LYS A 32 22.84 -6.33 3.88
CA LYS A 32 24.01 -5.59 3.41
C LYS A 32 24.35 -6.02 1.98
N ALA A 33 25.03 -5.16 1.24
CA ALA A 33 25.39 -5.44 -0.14
C ALA A 33 26.28 -6.70 -0.29
N GLU A 34 27.16 -6.93 0.68
CA GLU A 34 28.05 -8.09 0.73
C GLU A 34 27.35 -9.41 1.09
N GLU A 35 26.10 -9.34 1.58
CA GLU A 35 25.28 -10.50 1.91
C GLU A 35 24.41 -10.98 0.73
N LEU A 36 24.39 -10.20 -0.36
CA LEU A 36 23.56 -10.53 -1.52
C LEU A 36 24.13 -11.72 -2.30
N THR A 37 23.27 -12.68 -2.62
CA THR A 37 23.59 -13.73 -3.59
C THR A 37 23.76 -13.13 -4.99
N PRO A 38 24.44 -13.81 -5.93
CA PRO A 38 24.59 -13.29 -7.29
C PRO A 38 23.27 -12.89 -7.99
N PRO A 39 22.17 -13.68 -7.91
CA PRO A 39 20.88 -13.26 -8.47
C PRO A 39 20.27 -12.02 -7.79
N GLN A 40 20.40 -11.91 -6.46
CA GLN A 40 19.94 -10.74 -5.74
C GLN A 40 20.72 -9.49 -6.13
N LYS A 41 22.05 -9.62 -6.27
CA LYS A 41 22.90 -8.52 -6.70
C LYS A 41 22.57 -8.07 -8.13
N ALA A 42 22.40 -8.99 -9.06
CA ALA A 42 22.01 -8.67 -10.43
C ALA A 42 20.71 -7.86 -10.49
N TRP A 43 19.69 -8.28 -9.74
CA TRP A 43 18.43 -7.55 -9.66
C TRP A 43 18.58 -6.19 -8.94
N ALA A 44 19.38 -6.11 -7.87
CA ALA A 44 19.63 -4.85 -7.18
C ALA A 44 20.31 -3.83 -8.10
N ASP A 45 21.26 -4.26 -8.94
CA ASP A 45 21.92 -3.43 -9.95
C ASP A 45 20.94 -3.00 -11.06
N GLU A 46 20.03 -3.89 -11.50
CA GLU A 46 18.97 -3.60 -12.48
C GLU A 46 18.02 -2.49 -12.01
N ILE A 47 17.53 -2.56 -10.79
CA ILE A 47 16.57 -1.55 -10.27
C ILE A 47 17.24 -0.22 -9.92
N ALA A 48 18.56 -0.18 -9.79
CA ALA A 48 19.30 1.04 -9.41
C ALA A 48 19.43 2.07 -10.54
N VAL A 49 19.17 1.67 -11.79
CA VAL A 49 19.31 2.55 -12.97
C VAL A 49 17.97 3.18 -13.38
N PRO A 50 18.00 4.27 -14.20
CA PRO A 50 16.79 4.85 -14.76
C PRO A 50 15.95 3.83 -15.58
N PRO A 51 14.62 4.02 -15.62
CA PRO A 51 13.85 5.10 -14.99
C PRO A 51 13.56 4.88 -13.51
N ARG A 52 13.83 3.70 -12.94
CA ARG A 52 13.45 3.31 -11.60
C ARG A 52 14.27 4.02 -10.51
N ASN A 53 15.61 4.03 -10.62
CA ASN A 53 16.53 4.63 -9.65
C ASN A 53 16.26 4.19 -8.20
N ALA A 54 15.94 2.91 -8.00
CA ALA A 54 15.54 2.37 -6.71
C ALA A 54 16.74 1.79 -5.93
N LYS A 55 16.60 1.74 -4.62
CA LYS A 55 17.56 1.07 -3.74
C LYS A 55 16.92 -0.19 -3.18
N PHE A 56 17.59 -1.34 -3.28
CA PHE A 56 17.07 -2.62 -2.78
C PHE A 56 16.74 -2.61 -1.28
N GLY A 57 17.37 -1.72 -0.49
CA GLY A 57 17.10 -1.57 0.95
C GLY A 57 15.83 -0.79 1.27
N ASN A 58 15.20 -0.11 0.30
CA ASN A 58 13.97 0.66 0.52
C ASN A 58 12.72 -0.23 0.36
N PRO A 59 11.60 0.09 1.03
CA PRO A 59 10.33 -0.54 0.73
C PRO A 59 9.84 -0.19 -0.69
N PRO A 60 9.18 -1.14 -1.41
CA PRO A 60 8.95 -2.55 -1.08
C PRO A 60 10.14 -3.46 -1.49
N TYR A 61 11.17 -2.93 -2.16
CA TYR A 61 12.29 -3.69 -2.74
C TYR A 61 13.03 -4.54 -1.70
N ARG A 62 13.10 -4.06 -0.46
CA ARG A 62 13.68 -4.80 0.67
C ARG A 62 12.98 -6.13 0.94
N ALA A 63 11.70 -6.23 0.64
CA ALA A 63 10.96 -7.49 0.68
C ALA A 63 11.18 -8.31 -0.59
N TYR A 64 11.09 -7.68 -1.77
CA TYR A 64 11.19 -8.35 -3.07
C TYR A 64 12.52 -9.07 -3.26
N ILE A 65 13.63 -8.47 -2.80
CA ILE A 65 14.97 -9.05 -2.94
C ILE A 65 15.11 -10.42 -2.25
N ARG A 66 14.20 -10.78 -1.33
CA ARG A 66 14.18 -12.08 -0.66
C ARG A 66 13.74 -13.23 -1.58
N ASN A 67 13.12 -12.90 -2.70
CA ASN A 67 12.74 -13.88 -3.70
C ASN A 67 13.29 -13.46 -5.08
N PRO A 68 14.53 -13.86 -5.41
CA PRO A 68 15.21 -13.43 -6.62
C PRO A 68 14.56 -13.97 -7.91
N ASP A 69 13.69 -14.99 -7.82
CA ASP A 69 12.91 -15.46 -8.96
C ASP A 69 11.65 -14.61 -9.21
N LEU A 70 11.04 -14.09 -8.16
CA LEU A 70 9.84 -13.25 -8.25
C LEU A 70 10.19 -11.78 -8.55
N ALA A 71 11.23 -11.26 -7.91
CA ALA A 71 11.57 -9.84 -7.94
C ALA A 71 11.74 -9.27 -9.37
N PRO A 72 12.45 -9.91 -10.33
CA PRO A 72 12.54 -9.42 -11.69
C PRO A 72 11.19 -9.39 -12.43
N ARG A 73 10.31 -10.36 -12.16
CA ARG A 73 8.98 -10.42 -12.76
C ARG A 73 8.09 -9.28 -12.27
N LEU A 74 8.16 -8.96 -10.98
CA LEU A 74 7.47 -7.79 -10.40
C LEU A 74 8.02 -6.49 -10.97
N SER A 75 9.35 -6.39 -11.17
CA SER A 75 9.97 -5.23 -11.82
C SER A 75 9.48 -5.07 -13.25
N ALA A 76 9.50 -6.12 -14.06
CA ALA A 76 9.04 -6.07 -15.44
C ALA A 76 7.56 -5.64 -15.56
N LEU A 77 6.69 -6.17 -14.71
CA LEU A 77 5.29 -5.75 -14.64
C LEU A 77 5.18 -4.28 -14.23
N SER A 78 5.88 -3.88 -13.18
CA SER A 78 5.91 -2.51 -12.69
C SER A 78 6.43 -1.51 -13.74
N ASP A 79 7.43 -1.89 -14.54
CA ASP A 79 7.97 -1.03 -15.60
C ASP A 79 6.92 -0.72 -16.67
N TYR A 80 6.12 -1.73 -17.04
CA TYR A 80 4.99 -1.51 -17.92
C TYR A 80 3.95 -0.59 -17.27
N LEU A 81 3.50 -0.92 -16.05
CA LEU A 81 2.40 -0.23 -15.38
C LEU A 81 2.72 1.22 -15.01
N ARG A 82 3.97 1.56 -14.78
CA ARG A 82 4.37 2.92 -14.41
C ARG A 82 4.73 3.82 -15.58
N TRP A 83 5.28 3.25 -16.67
CA TRP A 83 5.86 4.07 -17.73
C TRP A 83 5.35 3.75 -19.14
N ASN A 84 4.60 2.66 -19.33
CA ASN A 84 4.25 2.16 -20.65
C ASN A 84 2.74 1.88 -20.84
N THR A 85 1.90 2.22 -19.85
CA THR A 85 0.44 2.10 -19.97
C THR A 85 -0.14 3.13 -20.93
N SER A 86 -1.37 2.92 -21.37
CA SER A 86 -2.15 3.90 -22.14
C SER A 86 -2.69 5.07 -21.31
N LEU A 87 -2.58 4.98 -19.98
CA LEU A 87 -3.08 5.99 -19.05
C LEU A 87 -2.09 7.15 -18.90
N SER A 88 -2.62 8.35 -18.70
CA SER A 88 -1.79 9.49 -18.29
C SER A 88 -1.23 9.28 -16.87
N PRO A 89 -0.09 9.93 -16.53
CA PRO A 89 0.44 9.87 -15.15
C PRO A 89 -0.59 10.24 -14.08
N ARG A 90 -1.47 11.20 -14.35
CA ARG A 90 -2.56 11.59 -13.44
C ARG A 90 -3.50 10.43 -13.14
N LEU A 91 -3.90 9.68 -14.16
CA LEU A 91 -4.84 8.56 -14.02
C LEU A 91 -4.17 7.32 -13.42
N SER A 92 -2.92 7.03 -13.80
CA SER A 92 -2.17 5.93 -13.20
C SER A 92 -1.97 6.16 -11.70
N GLU A 93 -1.57 7.38 -11.31
CA GLU A 93 -1.38 7.70 -9.89
C GLU A 93 -2.72 7.77 -9.13
N LEU A 94 -3.82 8.19 -9.76
CA LEU A 94 -5.16 8.11 -9.18
C LEU A 94 -5.54 6.66 -8.83
N ALA A 95 -5.33 5.71 -9.75
CA ALA A 95 -5.57 4.29 -9.50
C ALA A 95 -4.73 3.76 -8.32
N ILE A 96 -3.47 4.19 -8.24
CA ILE A 96 -2.56 3.82 -7.15
C ILE A 96 -3.06 4.39 -5.81
N LEU A 97 -3.48 5.66 -5.78
CA LEU A 97 -4.00 6.28 -4.55
C LEU A 97 -5.31 5.64 -4.07
N ILE A 98 -6.21 5.26 -4.98
CA ILE A 98 -7.42 4.50 -4.63
C ILE A 98 -7.03 3.18 -3.96
N THR A 99 -6.11 2.42 -4.58
CA THR A 99 -5.60 1.17 -4.02
C THR A 99 -4.95 1.35 -2.65
N ALA A 100 -4.05 2.32 -2.53
CA ALA A 100 -3.38 2.64 -1.27
C ALA A 100 -4.39 2.97 -0.17
N ARG A 101 -5.49 3.68 -0.53
CA ARG A 101 -6.56 4.02 0.41
C ARG A 101 -7.35 2.79 0.84
N GLU A 102 -7.75 1.93 -0.07
CA GLU A 102 -8.51 0.71 0.25
C GLU A 102 -7.73 -0.21 1.21
N TRP A 103 -6.41 -0.30 1.06
CA TRP A 103 -5.54 -1.01 2.00
C TRP A 103 -5.14 -0.20 3.24
N THR A 104 -5.41 1.11 3.28
CA THR A 104 -4.85 2.04 4.28
C THR A 104 -3.32 1.91 4.34
N ALA A 105 -2.68 1.75 3.18
CA ALA A 105 -1.25 1.55 3.02
C ALA A 105 -0.50 2.89 3.11
N GLN A 106 -0.10 3.27 4.34
CA GLN A 106 0.49 4.57 4.66
C GLN A 106 1.71 4.91 3.81
N TYR A 107 2.63 3.94 3.65
CA TYR A 107 3.85 4.15 2.87
C TYR A 107 3.56 4.34 1.38
N GLU A 108 2.61 3.57 0.83
CA GLU A 108 2.20 3.69 -0.57
C GLU A 108 1.58 5.05 -0.86
N TRP A 109 0.68 5.48 0.00
CA TRP A 109 0.10 6.83 -0.07
C TRP A 109 1.19 7.91 -0.04
N PHE A 110 2.12 7.82 0.91
CA PHE A 110 3.26 8.73 1.03
C PHE A 110 4.07 8.81 -0.27
N ALA A 111 4.38 7.67 -0.86
CA ALA A 111 5.22 7.60 -2.05
C ALA A 111 4.52 8.16 -3.30
N HIS A 112 3.21 7.95 -3.44
CA HIS A 112 2.46 8.24 -4.66
C HIS A 112 1.65 9.54 -4.62
N TYR A 113 1.29 10.05 -3.45
CA TYR A 113 0.56 11.32 -3.34
C TYR A 113 1.27 12.49 -4.04
N PRO A 114 2.57 12.77 -3.82
CA PRO A 114 3.25 13.85 -4.54
C PRO A 114 3.36 13.60 -6.05
N LEU A 115 3.42 12.34 -6.49
CA LEU A 115 3.45 12.00 -7.91
C LEU A 115 2.08 12.24 -8.57
N ALA A 116 0.99 11.94 -7.88
CA ALA A 116 -0.36 12.24 -8.33
C ALA A 116 -0.57 13.74 -8.54
N LEU A 117 -0.16 14.57 -7.58
CA LEU A 117 -0.22 16.04 -7.71
C LEU A 117 0.63 16.54 -8.87
N LYS A 118 1.85 16.02 -9.01
CA LYS A 118 2.74 16.33 -10.14
C LYS A 118 2.13 15.89 -11.47
N GLY A 119 1.40 14.78 -11.51
CA GLY A 119 0.66 14.29 -12.67
C GLY A 119 -0.56 15.14 -13.04
N GLY A 120 -0.96 16.07 -12.18
CA GLY A 120 -2.08 16.98 -12.39
C GLY A 120 -3.39 16.54 -11.75
N LEU A 121 -3.35 15.63 -10.76
CA LEU A 121 -4.51 15.33 -9.92
C LEU A 121 -4.84 16.54 -9.03
N ASP A 122 -6.12 16.89 -8.95
CA ASP A 122 -6.58 17.96 -8.04
C ASP A 122 -6.34 17.52 -6.57
N PRO A 123 -5.68 18.35 -5.75
CA PRO A 123 -5.47 18.04 -4.33
C PRO A 123 -6.76 17.74 -3.57
N LYS A 124 -7.90 18.36 -3.98
CA LYS A 124 -9.19 18.09 -3.36
C LYS A 124 -9.68 16.67 -3.68
N VAL A 125 -9.49 16.19 -4.91
CA VAL A 125 -9.80 14.79 -5.27
C VAL A 125 -8.99 13.83 -4.39
N ALA A 126 -7.69 14.06 -4.25
CA ALA A 126 -6.85 13.23 -3.39
C ALA A 126 -7.28 13.29 -1.90
N ALA A 127 -7.66 14.47 -1.41
CA ALA A 127 -8.13 14.64 -0.03
C ALA A 127 -9.44 13.89 0.25
N ASP A 128 -10.39 13.92 -0.69
CA ASP A 128 -11.65 13.18 -0.56
C ASP A 128 -11.41 11.67 -0.60
N ILE A 129 -10.49 11.18 -1.46
CA ILE A 129 -10.06 9.78 -1.45
C ILE A 129 -9.44 9.42 -0.10
N ALA A 130 -8.51 10.23 0.42
CA ALA A 130 -7.90 10.00 1.73
C ALA A 130 -8.94 9.89 2.86
N ALA A 131 -10.02 10.66 2.77
CA ALA A 131 -11.13 10.59 3.70
C ALA A 131 -12.09 9.40 3.48
N GLY A 132 -11.85 8.55 2.49
CA GLY A 132 -12.72 7.43 2.11
C GLY A 132 -14.04 7.87 1.47
N LYS A 133 -14.06 9.04 0.86
CA LYS A 133 -15.24 9.63 0.20
C LYS A 133 -15.07 9.57 -1.31
N ARG A 134 -16.19 9.45 -2.03
CA ARG A 134 -16.18 9.67 -3.47
C ARG A 134 -16.01 11.18 -3.74
N PRO A 135 -14.97 11.60 -4.49
CA PRO A 135 -14.77 13.00 -4.79
C PRO A 135 -15.89 13.56 -5.71
N ASP A 136 -16.32 14.81 -5.46
CA ASP A 136 -17.36 15.47 -6.25
C ASP A 136 -16.81 16.20 -7.49
N ASN A 137 -15.51 16.58 -7.46
CA ASN A 137 -14.87 17.42 -8.46
C ASN A 137 -13.95 16.66 -9.42
N MET A 138 -14.16 15.35 -9.56
CA MET A 138 -13.43 14.53 -10.55
C MET A 138 -13.79 14.97 -11.98
N LYS A 139 -12.79 14.89 -12.87
CA LYS A 139 -13.03 14.91 -14.31
C LYS A 139 -13.76 13.63 -14.75
N ASP A 140 -14.37 13.64 -15.91
CA ASP A 140 -15.16 12.50 -16.38
C ASP A 140 -14.34 11.21 -16.49
N ASP A 141 -13.07 11.30 -16.93
CA ASP A 141 -12.13 10.17 -16.98
C ASP A 141 -11.68 9.69 -15.59
N GLU A 142 -11.52 10.62 -14.64
CA GLU A 142 -11.23 10.28 -13.23
C GLU A 142 -12.42 9.56 -12.58
N ALA A 143 -13.63 10.05 -12.83
CA ALA A 143 -14.86 9.44 -12.32
C ALA A 143 -15.06 8.03 -12.89
N ALA A 144 -14.86 7.83 -14.20
CA ALA A 144 -14.96 6.51 -14.83
C ALA A 144 -13.93 5.51 -14.26
N LEU A 145 -12.69 5.95 -14.02
CA LEU A 145 -11.66 5.13 -13.38
C LEU A 145 -12.03 4.83 -11.93
N TYR A 146 -12.45 5.84 -11.17
CA TYR A 146 -12.83 5.68 -9.77
C TYR A 146 -13.98 4.68 -9.61
N ASP A 147 -15.03 4.84 -10.42
CA ASP A 147 -16.23 4.01 -10.30
C ASP A 147 -15.95 2.54 -10.62
N ILE A 148 -15.21 2.23 -11.69
CA ILE A 148 -14.83 0.83 -12.01
C ILE A 148 -13.91 0.24 -10.92
N ALA A 149 -12.97 1.02 -10.38
CA ALA A 149 -12.09 0.58 -9.32
C ALA A 149 -12.87 0.28 -8.02
N MET A 150 -13.77 1.18 -7.63
CA MET A 150 -14.53 1.05 -6.39
C MET A 150 -15.58 -0.07 -6.46
N GLU A 151 -16.21 -0.31 -7.61
CA GLU A 151 -17.10 -1.48 -7.78
C GLU A 151 -16.31 -2.78 -7.65
N LEU A 152 -15.08 -2.86 -8.20
CA LEU A 152 -14.20 -4.02 -8.01
C LEU A 152 -13.84 -4.23 -6.52
N TYR A 153 -13.53 -3.16 -5.79
CA TYR A 153 -13.17 -3.26 -4.39
C TYR A 153 -14.35 -3.61 -3.48
N ARG A 154 -15.51 -2.96 -3.68
CA ARG A 154 -16.65 -3.09 -2.78
C ARG A 154 -17.55 -4.27 -3.15
N ASP A 155 -17.92 -4.35 -4.43
CA ASP A 155 -18.97 -5.23 -4.88
C ASP A 155 -18.43 -6.53 -5.50
N LYS A 156 -17.11 -6.60 -5.76
CA LYS A 156 -16.45 -7.69 -6.50
C LYS A 156 -17.13 -7.98 -7.86
N LYS A 157 -17.68 -6.93 -8.43
CA LYS A 157 -18.45 -6.93 -9.67
C LYS A 157 -18.33 -5.57 -10.33
N VAL A 158 -18.42 -5.52 -11.65
CA VAL A 158 -18.49 -4.27 -12.43
C VAL A 158 -19.86 -4.20 -13.09
N SER A 159 -20.57 -3.08 -12.92
CA SER A 159 -21.84 -2.81 -13.58
C SER A 159 -21.63 -2.47 -15.06
N ASP A 160 -22.66 -2.70 -15.89
CA ASP A 160 -22.61 -2.31 -17.29
C ASP A 160 -22.43 -0.80 -17.47
N ALA A 161 -22.93 0.00 -16.54
CA ALA A 161 -22.76 1.46 -16.55
C ALA A 161 -21.32 1.88 -16.33
N ALA A 162 -20.66 1.34 -15.30
CA ALA A 162 -19.25 1.62 -15.01
C ALA A 162 -18.33 1.09 -16.12
N TYR A 163 -18.60 -0.13 -16.64
CA TYR A 163 -17.86 -0.68 -17.75
C TYR A 163 -17.98 0.19 -19.01
N LYS A 164 -19.19 0.61 -19.37
CA LYS A 164 -19.42 1.48 -20.54
C LYS A 164 -18.74 2.84 -20.41
N ALA A 165 -18.77 3.45 -19.23
CA ALA A 165 -18.06 4.69 -18.96
C ALA A 165 -16.55 4.51 -19.14
N ALA A 166 -15.96 3.50 -18.52
CA ALA A 166 -14.54 3.18 -18.64
C ALA A 166 -14.16 2.84 -20.10
N LEU A 167 -15.00 2.09 -20.82
CA LEU A 167 -14.77 1.77 -22.23
C LEU A 167 -14.74 3.02 -23.12
N THR A 168 -15.60 4.00 -22.82
CA THR A 168 -15.66 5.28 -23.57
C THR A 168 -14.37 6.09 -23.40
N HIS A 169 -13.78 6.13 -22.20
CA HIS A 169 -12.60 6.95 -21.92
C HIS A 169 -11.28 6.21 -22.20
N PHE A 170 -11.23 4.89 -22.03
CA PHE A 170 -9.97 4.14 -21.99
C PHE A 170 -9.87 3.03 -23.04
N GLY A 171 -10.99 2.60 -23.63
CA GLY A 171 -11.04 1.39 -24.42
C GLY A 171 -10.72 0.14 -23.59
N GLU A 172 -10.77 -1.04 -24.21
CA GLU A 172 -10.48 -2.31 -23.52
C GLU A 172 -9.03 -2.37 -23.01
N ARG A 173 -8.08 -1.80 -23.78
CA ARG A 173 -6.67 -1.73 -23.35
C ARG A 173 -6.51 -0.95 -22.06
N GLY A 174 -7.11 0.25 -21.97
CA GLY A 174 -6.99 1.08 -20.78
C GLY A 174 -7.72 0.49 -19.57
N ILE A 175 -8.82 -0.24 -19.78
CA ILE A 175 -9.47 -1.02 -18.71
C ILE A 175 -8.51 -2.08 -18.18
N MET A 176 -7.80 -2.81 -19.05
CA MET A 176 -6.79 -3.78 -18.62
C MET A 176 -5.60 -3.13 -17.91
N ASP A 177 -5.18 -1.93 -18.34
CA ASP A 177 -4.15 -1.16 -17.65
C ASP A 177 -4.60 -0.76 -16.22
N ILE A 178 -5.85 -0.32 -16.06
CA ILE A 178 -6.44 0.00 -14.75
C ILE A 178 -6.43 -1.24 -13.85
N ILE A 179 -6.94 -2.38 -14.33
CA ILE A 179 -6.95 -3.64 -13.58
C ILE A 179 -5.53 -4.07 -13.21
N GLY A 180 -4.59 -3.95 -14.15
CA GLY A 180 -3.19 -4.26 -13.93
C GLY A 180 -2.56 -3.40 -12.83
N ILE A 181 -2.81 -2.08 -12.84
CA ILE A 181 -2.32 -1.15 -11.81
C ILE A 181 -2.92 -1.53 -10.45
N ILE A 182 -4.24 -1.65 -10.35
CA ILE A 182 -4.91 -2.00 -9.10
C ILE A 182 -4.35 -3.30 -8.53
N GLY A 183 -4.34 -4.38 -9.32
CA GLY A 183 -3.86 -5.69 -8.85
C GLY A 183 -2.39 -5.71 -8.47
N TYR A 184 -1.53 -4.98 -9.20
CA TYR A 184 -0.13 -4.85 -8.83
C TYR A 184 0.05 -4.07 -7.53
N TYR A 185 -0.66 -2.96 -7.36
CA TYR A 185 -0.57 -2.13 -6.17
C TYR A 185 -1.29 -2.72 -4.96
N ASP A 186 -2.23 -3.64 -5.15
CA ASP A 186 -2.70 -4.54 -4.08
C ASP A 186 -1.55 -5.38 -3.53
N LEU A 187 -0.75 -6.01 -4.41
CA LEU A 187 0.43 -6.77 -4.00
C LEU A 187 1.45 -5.88 -3.29
N VAL A 188 1.71 -4.67 -3.81
CA VAL A 188 2.61 -3.71 -3.15
C VAL A 188 2.10 -3.34 -1.77
N SER A 189 0.83 -2.98 -1.64
CA SER A 189 0.20 -2.62 -0.36
C SER A 189 0.27 -3.76 0.65
N MET A 190 -0.08 -4.99 0.25
CA MET A 190 0.07 -6.19 1.09
C MET A 190 1.51 -6.39 1.55
N THR A 191 2.49 -6.18 0.66
CA THR A 191 3.92 -6.27 0.99
C THR A 191 4.32 -5.23 2.03
N LEU A 192 3.94 -3.97 1.81
CA LEU A 192 4.27 -2.85 2.70
C LEU A 192 3.65 -3.04 4.09
N ILE A 193 2.39 -3.46 4.16
CA ILE A 193 1.70 -3.76 5.42
C ILE A 193 2.36 -4.94 6.13
N THR A 194 2.69 -6.01 5.38
CA THR A 194 3.36 -7.20 5.94
C THR A 194 4.72 -6.85 6.54
N MET A 195 5.48 -5.96 5.89
CA MET A 195 6.78 -5.53 6.40
C MET A 195 6.70 -4.40 7.43
N GLN A 196 5.50 -3.90 7.72
CA GLN A 196 5.26 -2.75 8.62
C GLN A 196 6.06 -1.51 8.16
N ALA A 197 5.99 -1.24 6.86
CA ALA A 197 6.65 -0.06 6.30
C ALA A 197 5.90 1.21 6.69
N GLU A 198 6.59 2.09 7.41
CA GLU A 198 6.06 3.40 7.80
C GLU A 198 6.70 4.50 6.94
N PRO A 199 5.95 5.54 6.57
CA PRO A 199 6.53 6.71 5.93
C PRO A 199 7.51 7.40 6.87
N PRO A 200 8.50 8.13 6.35
CA PRO A 200 9.36 8.96 7.19
C PRO A 200 8.54 9.94 8.03
N ASN A 201 8.93 10.15 9.27
CA ASN A 201 8.21 11.00 10.22
C ASN A 201 7.84 12.36 9.63
N ASN A 202 6.57 12.77 9.79
CA ASN A 202 6.01 14.06 9.37
C ASN A 202 6.02 14.33 7.84
N SER A 203 6.16 13.31 7.01
CA SER A 203 6.24 13.51 5.56
C SER A 203 4.91 13.73 4.86
N VAL A 204 3.82 13.15 5.36
CA VAL A 204 2.43 13.37 4.91
C VAL A 204 1.45 13.17 6.07
N THR A 205 0.23 13.71 5.91
CA THR A 205 -0.87 13.40 6.84
C THR A 205 -1.21 11.91 6.74
N PRO A 206 -1.21 11.17 7.86
CA PRO A 206 -1.57 9.77 7.84
C PRO A 206 -3.00 9.55 7.32
N LEU A 207 -3.20 8.48 6.55
CA LEU A 207 -4.53 8.04 6.18
C LEU A 207 -5.30 7.61 7.45
N PRO A 208 -6.50 8.15 7.70
CA PRO A 208 -7.34 7.67 8.79
C PRO A 208 -7.81 6.24 8.49
N PRO A 209 -8.20 5.42 9.48
CA PRO A 209 -8.89 4.16 9.22
C PRO A 209 -10.12 4.39 8.34
N LEU A 210 -10.41 3.42 7.44
CA LEU A 210 -11.67 3.47 6.70
C LEU A 210 -12.86 3.37 7.65
N PRO A 211 -13.95 4.10 7.39
CA PRO A 211 -15.21 3.91 8.12
C PRO A 211 -15.65 2.43 8.03
N LYS A 212 -16.07 1.87 9.16
CA LYS A 212 -16.63 0.51 9.20
C LYS A 212 -18.04 0.49 8.64
#